data_c2948db0b577247b80898728a02ae2dc
#
_entry.id   c2948db0b577247b80898728a02ae2dc
#
_cell.length_a   1.000
_cell.length_b   1.000
_cell.length_c   1.000
_cell.angle_alpha   90.00
_cell.angle_beta   90.00
_cell.angle_gamma   90.00
#
_symmetry.space_group_name_H-M   'P 1'
#
loop_
_entity.id
_entity.type
_entity.pdbx_description
1 polymer ?
#
loop_
_entity_poly.entity_id
_entity_poly.type
_entity_poly.pdbx_seq_one_letter_code
_entity_poly.pdbx_strand_id
1 'polypeptide(L)' 'MVQSISTELRHDLERQVLSRTGRRIRDLAVELHPEGIVLRGVTQSYYIKQLAQHGVREYLPDVRLENIIIVAR' A
#
# COMPACT_ATOMS: atom_id res chain seq x y z
N MET A 1 -16.10 3.65 16.03
CA MET A 1 -16.11 2.20 15.99
C MET A 1 -15.65 1.68 14.66
N VAL A 2 -16.52 1.78 13.67
CA VAL A 2 -16.15 1.30 12.34
C VAL A 2 -14.92 2.02 11.83
N GLN A 3 -14.81 3.30 12.13
CA GLN A 3 -13.65 4.08 11.68
C GLN A 3 -12.36 3.64 12.36
N SER A 4 -12.43 3.20 13.61
CA SER A 4 -11.24 2.70 14.30
C SER A 4 -10.68 1.48 13.60
N ILE A 5 -11.56 0.56 13.18
CA ILE A 5 -11.13 -0.64 12.49
C ILE A 5 -10.49 -0.29 11.16
N SER A 6 -11.09 0.65 10.42
CA SER A 6 -10.52 1.07 9.14
C SER A 6 -9.17 1.74 9.33
N THR A 7 -9.01 2.54 10.37
CA THR A 7 -7.75 3.21 10.66
C THR A 7 -6.68 2.20 11.01
N GLU A 8 -7.01 1.22 11.82
CA GLU A 8 -6.06 0.18 12.20
C GLU A 8 -5.63 -0.64 10.98
N LEU A 9 -6.58 -1.02 10.14
CA LEU A 9 -6.26 -1.76 8.94
C LEU A 9 -5.35 -0.97 8.02
N ARG A 10 -5.66 0.31 7.84
CA ARG A 10 -4.83 1.17 7.00
C ARG A 10 -3.41 1.27 7.53
N HIS A 11 -3.26 1.46 8.84
CA HIS A 11 -1.94 1.54 9.45
C HIS A 11 -1.17 0.22 9.31
N ASP A 12 -1.85 -0.89 9.47
CA ASP A 12 -1.22 -2.20 9.32
C ASP A 12 -0.73 -2.40 7.89
N LEU A 13 -1.55 -2.02 6.92
CA LEU A 13 -1.16 -2.12 5.51
C LEU A 13 0.01 -1.21 5.19
N GLU A 14 0.00 0.02 5.71
CA GLU A 14 1.11 0.94 5.52
C GLU A 14 2.40 0.37 6.08
N ARG A 15 2.34 -0.20 7.28
CA ARG A 15 3.53 -0.80 7.87
C ARG A 15 4.01 -2.01 7.08
N GLN A 16 3.08 -2.82 6.60
CA GLN A 16 3.42 -3.98 5.79
C GLN A 16 4.13 -3.55 4.52
N VAL A 17 3.60 -2.54 3.84
CA VAL A 17 4.20 -2.05 2.61
C VAL A 17 5.57 -1.44 2.88
N LEU A 18 5.69 -0.62 3.93
CA LEU A 18 6.97 0.00 4.26
C LEU A 18 8.01 -1.04 4.63
N SER A 19 7.60 -2.08 5.36
CA SER A 19 8.52 -3.16 5.72
C SER A 19 9.03 -3.89 4.48
N ARG A 20 8.14 -4.17 3.53
CA ARG A 20 8.51 -4.89 2.32
C ARG A 20 9.38 -4.08 1.38
N THR A 21 9.20 -2.77 1.39
CA THR A 21 9.89 -1.89 0.45
C THR A 21 11.12 -1.24 1.05
N GLY A 22 11.44 -1.53 2.31
CA GLY A 22 12.59 -0.90 2.96
C GLY A 22 12.43 0.59 3.09
N ARG A 23 11.19 1.07 3.19
CA ARG A 23 10.87 2.48 3.31
C ARG A 23 11.35 3.31 2.14
N ARG A 24 11.36 2.72 0.96
CA ARG A 24 11.83 3.40 -0.26
C ARG A 24 10.70 4.03 -1.05
N ILE A 25 9.56 4.28 -0.41
CA ILE A 25 8.44 4.98 -1.03
C ILE A 25 8.19 6.25 -0.24
N ARG A 26 8.18 7.39 -0.94
CA ARG A 26 7.85 8.67 -0.34
C ARG A 26 6.35 8.90 -0.43
N ASP A 27 5.81 9.55 0.58
CA ASP A 27 4.40 9.97 0.59
C ASP A 27 3.47 8.78 0.40
N LEU A 28 3.81 7.65 1.01
CA LEU A 28 2.97 6.47 0.91
C LEU A 28 1.61 6.73 1.51
N ALA A 29 0.56 6.42 0.77
CA ALA A 29 -0.80 6.48 1.24
C ALA A 29 -1.52 5.21 0.83
N VAL A 30 -2.25 4.64 1.77
CA VAL A 30 -3.12 3.50 1.51
C VAL A 30 -4.55 3.99 1.68
N GLU A 31 -5.35 3.87 0.62
CA GLU A 31 -6.74 4.29 0.64
C GLU A 31 -7.64 3.07 0.66
N LEU A 32 -8.57 3.06 1.60
CA LEU A 32 -9.54 1.98 1.72
C LEU A 32 -10.86 2.44 1.11
N HIS A 33 -11.29 1.73 0.09
CA HIS A 33 -12.55 2.03 -0.61
C HIS A 33 -13.47 0.83 -0.54
N PRO A 34 -14.77 1.02 -0.70
CA PRO A 34 -15.67 -0.12 -0.73
C PRO A 34 -15.32 -1.14 -1.81
N GLU A 35 -14.75 -0.68 -2.93
CA GLU A 35 -14.39 -1.57 -4.03
C GLU A 35 -13.01 -2.18 -3.89
N GLY A 36 -12.19 -1.69 -2.97
CA GLY A 36 -10.83 -2.21 -2.85
C GLY A 36 -9.88 -1.21 -2.25
N ILE A 37 -8.61 -1.41 -2.52
CA ILE A 37 -7.54 -0.63 -1.93
C ILE A 37 -6.77 0.07 -3.03
N VAL A 38 -6.39 1.33 -2.79
CA VAL A 38 -5.54 2.09 -3.70
C VAL A 38 -4.24 2.42 -2.98
N LEU A 39 -3.11 2.14 -3.64
CA LEU A 39 -1.79 2.52 -3.14
C LEU A 39 -1.30 3.75 -3.89
N ARG A 40 -0.85 4.76 -3.14
CA ARG A 40 -0.27 5.98 -3.70
C ARG A 40 1.09 6.22 -3.08
N GLY A 41 1.94 6.90 -3.82
CA GLY A 41 3.26 7.27 -3.34
C GLY A 41 4.19 7.49 -4.51
N VAL A 42 5.46 7.74 -4.18
CA VAL A 42 6.49 7.98 -5.18
C VAL A 42 7.71 7.14 -4.83
N THR A 43 8.25 6.45 -5.81
CA THR A 43 9.47 5.69 -5.63
C THR A 43 10.34 5.87 -6.87
N GLN A 44 11.61 5.48 -6.77
CA GLN A 44 12.55 5.57 -7.89
C GLN A 44 12.67 4.25 -8.64
N SER A 45 12.01 3.21 -8.18
CA SER A 45 12.20 1.87 -8.71
C SER A 45 10.86 1.19 -8.98
N TYR A 46 10.72 0.66 -10.18
CA TYR A 46 9.55 -0.13 -10.52
C TYR A 46 9.48 -1.39 -9.64
N TYR A 47 10.64 -1.95 -9.33
CA TYR A 47 10.71 -3.10 -8.44
C TYR A 47 10.09 -2.80 -7.08
N ILE A 48 10.40 -1.63 -6.52
CA ILE A 48 9.83 -1.21 -5.24
C ILE A 48 8.31 -1.08 -5.35
N LYS A 49 7.84 -0.53 -6.46
CA LYS A 49 6.39 -0.42 -6.68
C LYS A 49 5.73 -1.80 -6.64
N GLN A 50 6.36 -2.80 -7.25
CA GLN A 50 5.83 -4.16 -7.23
C GLN A 50 5.91 -4.79 -5.85
N LEU A 51 6.98 -4.52 -5.11
CA LEU A 51 7.07 -5.03 -3.74
C LEU A 51 5.96 -4.49 -2.86
N ALA A 52 5.58 -3.22 -3.06
CA ALA A 52 4.47 -2.63 -2.32
C ALA A 52 3.18 -3.42 -2.57
N GLN A 53 2.93 -3.77 -3.81
CA GLN A 53 1.75 -4.56 -4.17
C GLN A 53 1.80 -5.92 -3.51
N HIS A 54 2.96 -6.58 -3.53
CA HIS A 54 3.11 -7.88 -2.89
C HIS A 54 2.86 -7.80 -1.40
N GLY A 55 3.27 -6.70 -0.75
CA GLY A 55 3.02 -6.52 0.66
C GLY A 55 1.55 -6.53 1.00
N VAL A 56 0.74 -5.81 0.20
CA VAL A 56 -0.69 -5.79 0.42
C VAL A 56 -1.29 -7.16 0.14
N ARG A 57 -0.84 -7.83 -0.94
CA ARG A 57 -1.36 -9.14 -1.31
C ARG A 57 -1.09 -10.20 -0.27
N GLU A 58 0.03 -10.10 0.44
CA GLU A 58 0.31 -11.04 1.52
C GLU A 58 -0.65 -10.88 2.69
N TYR A 59 -1.02 -9.63 2.95
CA TYR A 59 -1.91 -9.33 4.05
C TYR A 59 -3.37 -9.59 3.69
N LEU A 60 -3.75 -9.24 2.46
CA LEU A 60 -5.12 -9.38 1.97
C LEU A 60 -5.07 -9.98 0.55
N PRO A 61 -4.99 -11.31 0.45
CA PRO A 61 -4.74 -11.94 -0.87
C PRO A 61 -5.84 -11.71 -1.90
N ASP A 62 -7.09 -11.56 -1.45
CA ASP A 62 -8.22 -11.52 -2.37
C ASP A 62 -8.77 -10.12 -2.58
N VAL A 63 -8.11 -9.10 -2.03
CA VAL A 63 -8.63 -7.75 -2.15
C VAL A 63 -8.37 -7.22 -3.57
N ARG A 64 -9.31 -6.42 -4.07
CA ARG A 64 -9.06 -5.68 -5.30
C ARG A 64 -8.05 -4.58 -4.99
N LEU A 65 -7.00 -4.50 -5.77
CA LEU A 65 -5.90 -3.60 -5.49
C LEU A 65 -5.54 -2.80 -6.72
N GLU A 66 -5.49 -1.50 -6.57
CA GLU A 66 -4.99 -0.60 -7.60
C GLU A 66 -3.72 0.05 -7.11
N ASN A 67 -2.63 -0.20 -7.80
CA ASN A 67 -1.32 0.31 -7.43
C ASN A 67 -0.95 1.46 -8.35
N ILE A 68 -1.17 2.69 -7.89
CA ILE A 68 -0.89 3.88 -8.68
C ILE A 68 0.33 4.63 -8.15
N ILE A 69 1.23 3.92 -7.48
CA ILE A 69 2.50 4.49 -7.06
C ILE A 69 3.26 4.96 -8.28
N ILE A 70 3.79 6.18 -8.21
CA ILE A 70 4.52 6.79 -9.32
C ILE A 70 5.97 6.39 -9.24
N VAL A 71 6.52 5.93 -10.38
CA VAL A 71 7.95 5.66 -10.48
C VAL A 71 8.59 6.89 -11.12
N ALA A 72 9.33 7.64 -10.30
CA ALA A 72 9.99 8.87 -10.74
C ALA A 72 11.49 8.67 -10.71
N ARG A 73 12.14 8.93 -11.81
CA ARG A 73 13.59 8.75 -11.92
C ARG A 73 14.33 10.05 -11.87
#